data_cd39aab09462abeb14857ae955d256ad
#
_entry.id   cd39aab09462abeb14857ae955d256ad
#
_cell.length_a   1.000
_cell.length_b   1.000
_cell.length_c   1.000
_cell.angle_alpha   90.00
_cell.angle_beta   90.00
_cell.angle_gamma   90.00
#
_symmetry.space_group_name_H-M   'P 1'
#
loop_
_entity.id
_entity.type
_entity.pdbx_description
1 polymer ?
#
loop_
_entity_poly.entity_id
_entity_poly.type
_entity_poly.pdbx_seq_one_letter_code
_entity_poly.pdbx_strand_id
1 'polypeptide(L)'
;MNNNLYWNVYKSLERELLKLAEIIHIDDGQLGVYSMKIADLLIRTSVEIESISKELYFREGGTKPDDKDLYFDTDCLALLESKWSLSKKVVMISSPIFYLKEDDNIYLTPLHKAHKRGTSSADWQKAYQAVKHNRAKSIN
;
A
#
# COMPACT_ATOMS: atom_id res chain seq x y z
N MET A 1 7.12 4.48 -19.43
CA MET A 1 6.03 4.24 -18.46
C MET A 1 4.77 4.96 -18.91
N ASN A 2 3.65 4.29 -18.89
CA ASN A 2 2.36 4.91 -19.17
C ASN A 2 1.76 5.50 -17.90
N ASN A 3 2.02 6.77 -17.64
CA ASN A 3 1.55 7.47 -16.43
C ASN A 3 0.02 7.47 -16.34
N ASN A 4 -0.69 7.49 -17.47
CA ASN A 4 -2.15 7.50 -17.49
C ASN A 4 -2.73 6.18 -16.95
N LEU A 5 -2.07 5.06 -17.23
CA LEU A 5 -2.52 3.77 -16.74
C LEU A 5 -2.51 3.73 -15.20
N TYR A 6 -1.40 4.09 -14.58
CA TYR A 6 -1.30 4.07 -13.11
C TYR A 6 -2.20 5.11 -12.46
N TRP A 7 -2.35 6.28 -13.07
CA TRP A 7 -3.27 7.31 -12.58
C TRP A 7 -4.72 6.83 -12.62
N ASN A 8 -5.11 6.16 -13.69
CA ASN A 8 -6.47 5.63 -13.84
C ASN A 8 -6.74 4.50 -12.83
N VAL A 9 -5.76 3.64 -12.58
CA VAL A 9 -5.87 2.59 -11.57
C VAL A 9 -6.01 3.22 -10.18
N TYR A 10 -5.20 4.20 -9.84
CA TYR A 10 -5.30 4.93 -8.58
C TYR A 10 -6.70 5.51 -8.39
N LYS A 11 -7.23 6.18 -9.41
CA LYS A 11 -8.57 6.76 -9.35
C LYS A 11 -9.64 5.72 -9.13
N SER A 12 -9.52 4.56 -9.77
CA SER A 12 -10.45 3.44 -9.59
C SER A 12 -10.41 2.90 -8.16
N LEU A 13 -9.22 2.71 -7.60
CA LEU A 13 -9.04 2.23 -6.23
C LEU A 13 -9.59 3.24 -5.22
N GLU A 14 -9.36 4.52 -5.44
CA GLU A 14 -9.89 5.58 -4.58
C GLU A 14 -11.42 5.56 -4.58
N ARG A 15 -12.05 5.43 -5.76
CA ARG A 15 -13.52 5.33 -5.84
C ARG A 15 -14.05 4.12 -5.07
N GLU A 16 -13.40 2.97 -5.18
CA GLU A 16 -13.83 1.77 -4.46
C GLU A 16 -13.70 1.96 -2.94
N LEU A 17 -12.64 2.60 -2.49
CA LEU A 17 -12.45 2.91 -1.07
C LEU A 17 -13.54 3.86 -0.56
N LEU A 18 -13.87 4.90 -1.32
CA LEU A 18 -14.89 5.87 -0.93
C LEU A 18 -16.30 5.22 -0.90
N LYS A 19 -16.60 4.33 -1.84
CA LYS A 19 -17.84 3.56 -1.81
C LYS A 19 -17.93 2.69 -0.57
N LEU A 20 -16.85 2.06 -0.21
CA LEU A 20 -16.79 1.21 0.99
C LEU A 20 -17.03 2.06 2.24
N ALA A 21 -16.47 3.25 2.31
CA ALA A 21 -16.63 4.15 3.44
C ALA A 21 -18.08 4.69 3.57
N GLU A 22 -18.88 4.65 2.51
CA GLU A 22 -20.31 4.97 2.58
C GLU A 22 -21.10 3.87 3.30
N ILE A 23 -20.61 2.63 3.27
CA ILE A 23 -21.28 1.48 3.85
C ILE A 23 -20.76 1.18 5.25
N ILE A 24 -19.46 1.34 5.46
CA ILE A 24 -18.77 1.04 6.72
C ILE A 24 -18.34 2.36 7.35
N HIS A 25 -18.82 2.59 8.59
CA HIS A 25 -18.39 3.77 9.34
C HIS A 25 -16.93 3.61 9.77
N ILE A 26 -16.09 4.55 9.38
CA ILE A 26 -14.66 4.56 9.70
C ILE A 26 -14.34 5.80 10.53
N ASP A 27 -13.99 5.61 11.80
CA ASP A 27 -13.56 6.66 12.72
C ASP A 27 -12.36 6.18 13.54
N ASP A 28 -11.83 7.06 14.38
CA ASP A 28 -10.65 6.74 15.20
C ASP A 28 -10.88 5.54 16.15
N GLY A 29 -12.11 5.33 16.57
CA GLY A 29 -12.47 4.24 17.48
C GLY A 29 -12.81 2.92 16.78
N GLN A 30 -12.87 2.90 15.46
CA GLN A 30 -13.34 1.75 14.68
C GLN A 30 -12.38 1.38 13.54
N LEU A 31 -11.09 1.53 13.75
CA LEU A 31 -10.08 1.17 12.75
C LEU A 31 -9.94 -0.34 12.55
N GLY A 32 -10.43 -1.14 13.49
CA GLY A 32 -10.38 -2.60 13.41
C GLY A 32 -11.50 -3.23 12.60
N VAL A 33 -12.33 -2.43 11.93
CA VAL A 33 -13.40 -2.95 11.08
C VAL A 33 -12.81 -3.75 9.92
N TYR A 34 -13.37 -4.93 9.66
CA TYR A 34 -12.86 -5.84 8.64
C TYR A 34 -14.01 -6.33 7.75
N SER A 35 -13.72 -6.51 6.46
CA SER A 35 -14.65 -7.11 5.49
C SER A 35 -13.88 -7.74 4.35
N MET A 36 -14.57 -8.61 3.58
CA MET A 36 -13.98 -9.19 2.35
C MET A 36 -13.60 -8.11 1.35
N LYS A 37 -14.36 -7.02 1.28
CA LYS A 37 -14.06 -5.92 0.36
C LYS A 37 -12.81 -5.16 0.77
N ILE A 38 -12.57 -4.97 2.07
CA ILE A 38 -11.32 -4.38 2.56
C ILE A 38 -10.14 -5.27 2.20
N ALA A 39 -10.27 -6.59 2.39
CA ALA A 39 -9.23 -7.54 2.03
C ALA A 39 -8.92 -7.50 0.52
N ASP A 40 -9.96 -7.45 -0.32
CA ASP A 40 -9.79 -7.37 -1.78
C ASP A 40 -9.10 -6.07 -2.21
N LEU A 41 -9.47 -4.94 -1.60
CA LEU A 41 -8.81 -3.66 -1.87
C LEU A 41 -7.36 -3.66 -1.43
N LEU A 42 -7.05 -4.26 -0.29
CA LEU A 42 -5.67 -4.38 0.19
C LEU A 42 -4.82 -5.18 -0.81
N ILE A 43 -5.34 -6.31 -1.29
CA ILE A 43 -4.62 -7.14 -2.28
C ILE A 43 -4.41 -6.36 -3.58
N ARG A 44 -5.46 -5.75 -4.13
CA ARG A 44 -5.35 -4.99 -5.38
C ARG A 44 -4.37 -3.83 -5.27
N THR A 45 -4.46 -3.06 -4.19
CA THR A 45 -3.58 -1.92 -3.97
C THR A 45 -2.12 -2.37 -3.82
N SER A 46 -1.89 -3.45 -3.08
CA SER A 46 -0.54 -4.00 -2.89
C SER A 46 0.07 -4.50 -4.19
N VAL A 47 -0.72 -5.18 -5.03
CA VAL A 47 -0.26 -5.64 -6.36
C VAL A 47 0.12 -4.45 -7.24
N GLU A 48 -0.66 -3.37 -7.20
CA GLU A 48 -0.33 -2.16 -7.97
C GLU A 48 0.95 -1.48 -7.47
N ILE A 49 1.17 -1.47 -6.16
CA ILE A 49 2.43 -0.95 -5.59
C ILE A 49 3.61 -1.80 -6.05
N GLU A 50 3.47 -3.13 -6.06
CA GLU A 50 4.52 -4.01 -6.57
C GLU A 50 4.82 -3.70 -8.04
N SER A 51 3.79 -3.57 -8.85
CA SER A 51 3.92 -3.32 -10.29
C SER A 51 4.62 -2.00 -10.58
N ILE A 52 4.15 -0.91 -9.96
CA ILE A 52 4.74 0.41 -10.21
C ILE A 52 6.15 0.51 -9.63
N SER A 53 6.42 -0.14 -8.49
CA SER A 53 7.77 -0.10 -7.91
C SER A 53 8.79 -0.79 -8.80
N LYS A 54 8.44 -1.90 -9.43
CA LYS A 54 9.31 -2.60 -10.38
C LYS A 54 9.57 -1.76 -11.63
N GLU A 55 8.53 -1.13 -12.18
CA GLU A 55 8.68 -0.29 -13.35
C GLU A 55 9.58 0.92 -13.07
N LEU A 56 9.35 1.59 -11.94
CA LEU A 56 10.16 2.73 -11.53
C LEU A 56 11.61 2.32 -11.22
N TYR A 57 11.79 1.13 -10.64
CA TYR A 57 13.12 0.58 -10.37
C TYR A 57 13.95 0.50 -11.64
N PHE A 58 13.40 -0.09 -12.71
CA PHE A 58 14.11 -0.20 -13.99
C PHE A 58 14.32 1.16 -14.63
N ARG A 59 13.33 2.04 -14.55
CA ARG A 59 13.42 3.39 -15.07
C ARG A 59 14.53 4.20 -14.40
N GLU A 60 14.77 3.96 -13.13
CA GLU A 60 15.80 4.66 -12.35
C GLU A 60 17.15 3.94 -12.33
N GLY A 61 17.37 3.04 -13.26
CA GLY A 61 18.66 2.39 -13.47
C GLY A 61 18.86 1.05 -12.77
N GLY A 62 17.81 0.50 -12.19
CA GLY A 62 17.86 -0.82 -11.57
C GLY A 62 18.02 -1.93 -12.60
N THR A 63 18.63 -3.04 -12.19
CA THR A 63 18.87 -4.19 -13.04
C THR A 63 18.30 -5.45 -12.41
N LYS A 64 17.89 -6.41 -13.27
CA LYS A 64 17.41 -7.69 -12.78
C LYS A 64 18.59 -8.58 -12.38
N PRO A 65 18.59 -9.14 -11.15
CA PRO A 65 19.63 -10.10 -10.75
C PRO A 65 19.59 -11.37 -11.61
N ASP A 66 20.77 -11.93 -11.92
CA ASP A 66 20.85 -13.15 -12.73
C ASP A 66 20.55 -14.42 -11.94
N ASP A 67 20.82 -14.40 -10.62
CA ASP A 67 20.82 -15.58 -9.77
C ASP A 67 19.70 -15.60 -8.72
N LYS A 68 18.83 -14.61 -8.70
CA LYS A 68 17.72 -14.54 -7.75
C LYS A 68 16.56 -13.76 -8.34
N ASP A 69 15.40 -13.86 -7.67
CA ASP A 69 14.23 -13.08 -8.02
C ASP A 69 14.40 -11.61 -7.62
N LEU A 70 13.74 -10.72 -8.36
CA LEU A 70 13.68 -9.31 -8.02
C LEU A 70 12.54 -9.08 -7.04
N TYR A 71 12.89 -8.60 -5.85
CA TYR A 71 11.90 -8.31 -4.81
C TYR A 71 11.49 -6.83 -4.85
N PHE A 72 10.17 -6.58 -4.83
CA PHE A 72 9.65 -5.21 -4.92
C PHE A 72 10.04 -4.35 -3.71
N ASP A 73 10.22 -4.95 -2.55
CA ASP A 73 10.55 -4.25 -1.30
C ASP A 73 12.05 -4.02 -1.16
N THR A 74 12.81 -5.08 -0.95
CA THR A 74 14.24 -4.99 -0.63
C THR A 74 15.12 -4.61 -1.83
N ASP A 75 14.63 -4.80 -3.05
CA ASP A 75 15.35 -4.38 -4.26
C ASP A 75 14.76 -3.09 -4.85
N CYS A 76 13.48 -3.11 -5.21
CA CYS A 76 12.87 -1.99 -5.93
C CYS A 76 12.60 -0.78 -5.03
N LEU A 77 11.86 -0.96 -3.95
CA LEU A 77 11.57 0.15 -3.04
C LEU A 77 12.83 0.63 -2.32
N ALA A 78 13.79 -0.24 -2.06
CA ALA A 78 15.06 0.17 -1.45
C ALA A 78 15.85 1.13 -2.35
N LEU A 79 15.90 0.86 -3.66
CA LEU A 79 16.54 1.79 -4.61
C LEU A 79 15.78 3.12 -4.64
N LEU A 80 14.46 3.08 -4.74
CA LEU A 80 13.63 4.28 -4.78
C LEU A 80 13.70 5.07 -3.47
N GLU A 81 13.81 4.38 -2.34
CA GLU A 81 14.04 5.02 -1.04
C GLU A 81 15.33 5.84 -1.05
N SER A 82 16.41 5.27 -1.59
CA SER A 82 17.69 5.97 -1.66
C SER A 82 17.65 7.21 -2.54
N LYS A 83 16.78 7.22 -3.56
CA LYS A 83 16.68 8.35 -4.50
C LYS A 83 15.65 9.40 -4.06
N TRP A 84 14.55 8.99 -3.46
CA TRP A 84 13.41 9.88 -3.24
C TRP A 84 12.97 10.00 -1.78
N SER A 85 13.64 9.32 -0.85
CA SER A 85 13.28 9.36 0.57
C SER A 85 11.80 9.03 0.79
N LEU A 86 11.35 7.92 0.22
CA LEU A 86 9.93 7.51 0.27
C LEU A 86 9.44 7.32 1.70
N SER A 87 10.33 6.92 2.61
CA SER A 87 10.00 6.74 4.03
C SER A 87 9.49 8.01 4.71
N LYS A 88 9.82 9.17 4.16
CA LYS A 88 9.44 10.48 4.70
C LYS A 88 8.21 11.08 4.01
N LYS A 89 7.67 10.42 3.00
CA LYS A 89 6.51 10.94 2.27
C LYS A 89 5.25 10.76 3.11
N VAL A 90 4.50 11.85 3.27
CA VAL A 90 3.28 11.89 4.07
C VAL A 90 2.07 11.94 3.13
N VAL A 91 1.08 11.11 3.45
CA VAL A 91 -0.23 11.12 2.79
C VAL A 91 -1.26 11.60 3.79
N MET A 92 -2.10 12.55 3.39
CA MET A 92 -3.17 13.07 4.22
C MET A 92 -4.51 12.50 3.74
N ILE A 93 -5.30 11.97 4.69
CA ILE A 93 -6.67 11.56 4.41
C ILE A 93 -7.55 12.80 4.56
N SER A 94 -8.02 13.35 3.44
CA SER A 94 -8.76 14.63 3.40
C SER A 94 -10.25 14.48 3.17
N SER A 95 -10.74 13.30 2.79
CA SER A 95 -12.16 13.11 2.52
C SER A 95 -12.98 13.14 3.81
N PRO A 96 -14.06 13.95 3.87
CA PRO A 96 -14.89 14.06 5.07
C PRO A 96 -15.73 12.80 5.36
N ILE A 97 -15.77 11.84 4.45
CA ILE A 97 -16.47 10.56 4.70
C ILE A 97 -15.74 9.70 5.74
N PHE A 98 -14.44 9.96 5.97
CA PHE A 98 -13.69 9.34 7.05
C PHE A 98 -13.80 10.24 8.28
N TYR A 99 -14.36 9.71 9.37
CA TYR A 99 -14.56 10.47 10.62
C TYR A 99 -13.32 10.39 11.50
N LEU A 100 -12.17 10.79 10.93
CA LEU A 100 -10.88 10.74 11.61
C LEU A 100 -10.53 12.11 12.16
N LYS A 101 -10.10 12.17 13.43
CA LYS A 101 -9.70 13.40 14.12
C LYS A 101 -8.27 13.34 14.62
N GLU A 102 -7.77 12.13 14.92
CA GLU A 102 -6.41 11.97 15.42
C GLU A 102 -5.40 12.16 14.29
N ASP A 103 -4.35 12.95 14.55
CA ASP A 103 -3.33 13.25 13.55
C ASP A 103 -2.65 11.97 13.03
N ASP A 104 -2.41 10.99 13.88
CA ASP A 104 -1.79 9.72 13.48
C ASP A 104 -2.64 8.91 12.51
N ASN A 105 -3.95 9.16 12.44
CA ASN A 105 -4.85 8.50 11.50
C ASN A 105 -5.10 9.33 10.24
N ILE A 106 -4.88 10.63 10.31
CA ILE A 106 -5.07 11.56 9.19
C ILE A 106 -3.79 11.66 8.33
N TYR A 107 -2.64 11.74 8.98
CA TYR A 107 -1.35 11.90 8.31
C TYR A 107 -0.57 10.58 8.41
N LEU A 108 -0.38 9.94 7.27
CA LEU A 108 0.22 8.61 7.20
C LEU A 108 1.54 8.64 6.45
N THR A 109 2.45 7.77 6.85
CA THR A 109 3.71 7.54 6.13
C THR A 109 3.74 6.08 5.66
N PRO A 110 2.96 5.74 4.61
CA PRO A 110 2.74 4.34 4.23
C PRO A 110 4.00 3.63 3.75
N LEU A 111 5.00 4.37 3.29
CA LEU A 111 6.24 3.79 2.78
C LEU A 111 7.41 3.91 3.77
N HIS A 112 7.12 4.23 5.03
CA HIS A 112 8.17 4.39 6.06
C HIS A 112 9.06 3.17 6.20
N LYS A 113 8.48 1.96 6.17
CA LYS A 113 9.21 0.69 6.28
C LYS A 113 8.99 -0.22 5.07
N ALA A 114 8.43 0.29 3.98
CA ALA A 114 8.03 -0.53 2.84
C ALA A 114 9.21 -1.15 2.09
N HIS A 115 10.39 -0.55 2.21
CA HIS A 115 11.62 -1.07 1.61
C HIS A 115 12.28 -2.17 2.44
N LYS A 116 11.65 -2.59 3.53
CA LYS A 116 12.12 -3.67 4.41
C LYS A 116 11.23 -4.90 4.26
N ARG A 117 11.70 -6.03 4.76
CA ARG A 117 11.01 -7.31 4.62
C ARG A 117 10.75 -7.98 5.97
N GLY A 118 9.72 -8.83 6.04
CA GLY A 118 9.37 -9.60 7.22
C GLY A 118 8.86 -8.73 8.36
N THR A 119 9.30 -9.00 9.58
CA THR A 119 8.83 -8.28 10.76
C THR A 119 9.21 -6.80 10.77
N SER A 120 10.20 -6.41 9.97
CA SER A 120 10.65 -5.03 9.85
C SER A 120 9.85 -4.23 8.81
N SER A 121 8.97 -4.86 8.04
CA SER A 121 8.20 -4.20 6.99
C SER A 121 7.01 -3.41 7.57
N ALA A 122 6.32 -2.66 6.69
CA ALA A 122 5.15 -1.90 7.08
C ALA A 122 3.97 -2.82 7.43
N ASP A 123 3.07 -2.33 8.28
CA ASP A 123 1.92 -3.12 8.73
C ASP A 123 1.02 -3.55 7.58
N TRP A 124 0.81 -2.69 6.58
CA TRP A 124 -0.01 -3.06 5.41
C TRP A 124 0.61 -4.20 4.59
N GLN A 125 1.96 -4.28 4.54
CA GLN A 125 2.64 -5.37 3.86
C GLN A 125 2.45 -6.70 4.59
N LYS A 126 2.54 -6.67 5.92
CA LYS A 126 2.28 -7.85 6.76
C LYS A 126 0.84 -8.32 6.61
N ALA A 127 -0.11 -7.38 6.61
CA ALA A 127 -1.52 -7.66 6.40
C ALA A 127 -1.77 -8.26 5.02
N TYR A 128 -1.14 -7.73 3.98
CA TYR A 128 -1.23 -8.25 2.62
C TYR A 128 -0.75 -9.70 2.56
N GLN A 129 0.41 -9.99 3.12
CA GLN A 129 0.96 -11.36 3.12
C GLN A 129 0.06 -12.31 3.91
N ALA A 130 -0.46 -11.89 5.05
CA ALA A 130 -1.37 -12.69 5.85
C ALA A 130 -2.66 -13.01 5.09
N VAL A 131 -3.28 -12.03 4.45
CA VAL A 131 -4.51 -12.21 3.68
C VAL A 131 -4.24 -13.09 2.45
N LYS A 132 -3.13 -12.88 1.77
CA LYS A 132 -2.75 -13.64 0.57
C LYS A 132 -2.53 -15.11 0.86
N HIS A 133 -1.84 -15.44 1.95
CA HIS A 133 -1.44 -16.81 2.26
C HIS A 133 -2.41 -17.55 3.19
N ASN A 134 -3.20 -16.84 3.98
CA ASN A 134 -4.06 -17.48 4.97
C ASN A 134 -5.30 -16.65 5.28
N ARG A 135 -6.09 -16.39 4.24
CA ARG A 135 -7.24 -15.48 4.30
C ARG A 135 -8.23 -15.84 5.40
N ALA A 136 -8.55 -17.13 5.55
CA ALA A 136 -9.53 -17.58 6.51
C ALA A 136 -9.14 -17.25 7.95
N LYS A 137 -7.86 -17.38 8.28
CA LYS A 137 -7.36 -17.04 9.62
C LYS A 137 -7.22 -15.53 9.82
N SER A 138 -6.90 -14.80 8.75
CA SER A 138 -6.67 -13.35 8.83
C SER A 138 -7.94 -12.55 9.02
N ILE A 139 -9.09 -13.09 8.63
CA ILE A 139 -10.38 -12.44 8.75
C ILE A 139 -10.95 -12.58 10.17
N ASN A 140 -10.56 -13.58 10.88
CA ASN A 140 -11.05 -13.81 12.25
C ASN A 140 -10.23 -13.00 13.28
#